data_2375775244d6b1464d287b1dc72ea166
#
_entry.id   2375775244d6b1464d287b1dc72ea166
#
_cell.length_a   1.000
_cell.length_b   1.000
_cell.length_c   1.000
_cell.angle_alpha   90.00
_cell.angle_beta   90.00
_cell.angle_gamma   90.00
#
_symmetry.space_group_name_H-M   'P 1'
#
loop_
_entity.id
_entity.type
_entity.pdbx_description
1 polymer ?
#
loop_
_entity_poly.entity_id
_entity_poly.type
_entity_poly.pdbx_seq_one_letter_code
_entity_poly.pdbx_strand_id
1 'polypeptide(L)'
;MIERQRRTKILATLGPATDAPGVLDDLFRAGVNVVRLNFSHGDPSGQAKRAADVRAAAQRVGVEVGILADLPGPKIRIERFAEGKVQLKAGDRFDLVASVDAPAGDASQVGVSYLGLPQDVAPGDVLLLDDGLMQLQVVEVQGERIINTVLNDGVLSDRKGLNKQGGGLSLGALTERDKELIGIVARIGVDFIAVSFCRNAQDMNDARAIAQSHGCDAALVSKIERTEAIENLEEIVEASDVVMVARGDLGVEIGDAELPGLQKKIIKASLAQNKVVITATQMLQSMVESPIPTRAEVLDVANSVIDGTDAVMLSAETAAGAYPVKAVEAMARICLGAERQFQTDTDFNASPRNLQRADQAIAMATMFLSQHVGVRAIVAMTESGGTARYLSRFRAKAPIFAVTRHDGARRQMALMRDVFPISFDSRGLTPREAARGAIRLLVEAGQLQAGDRVVFTSGEHMETLGATNTLRLLEVGADGRACGLGEL
;
A
#
# COMPACT_ATOMS: atom_id res chain seq x y z
N MET A 1 -2.44 28.37 -15.28
CA MET A 1 -2.00 26.97 -15.53
C MET A 1 -2.41 26.16 -14.31
N ILE A 2 -3.33 25.21 -14.45
CA ILE A 2 -3.66 24.30 -13.36
C ILE A 2 -2.39 23.49 -13.10
N GLU A 3 -1.81 23.59 -11.89
CA GLU A 3 -0.67 22.78 -11.49
C GLU A 3 -1.02 21.32 -11.76
N ARG A 4 -0.12 20.56 -12.40
CA ARG A 4 -0.31 19.15 -12.66
C ARG A 4 -0.43 18.46 -11.30
N GLN A 5 -1.63 18.01 -10.96
CA GLN A 5 -1.85 17.20 -9.77
C GLN A 5 -1.06 15.89 -9.91
N ARG A 6 -0.31 15.53 -8.85
CA ARG A 6 0.44 14.27 -8.78
C ARG A 6 -0.52 13.08 -8.86
N ARG A 7 -0.19 12.14 -9.71
CA ARG A 7 -1.01 10.93 -9.99
C ARG A 7 -0.74 9.79 -9.02
N THR A 8 0.56 9.48 -8.81
CA THR A 8 1.02 8.46 -7.86
C THR A 8 0.76 8.91 -6.44
N LYS A 9 0.17 8.07 -5.62
CA LYS A 9 -0.21 8.40 -4.24
C LYS A 9 0.96 8.24 -3.29
N ILE A 10 0.92 8.94 -2.15
CA ILE A 10 1.92 8.82 -1.09
C ILE A 10 1.25 8.27 0.15
N LEU A 11 1.84 7.22 0.70
CA LEU A 11 1.51 6.64 1.97
C LEU A 11 2.63 6.96 2.97
N ALA A 12 2.28 7.54 4.12
CA ALA A 12 3.23 7.93 5.16
C ALA A 12 2.96 7.17 6.46
N THR A 13 4.00 6.56 7.04
CA THR A 13 3.88 5.92 8.35
C THR A 13 3.92 6.97 9.46
N LEU A 14 2.98 6.88 10.38
CA LEU A 14 2.94 7.75 11.56
C LEU A 14 3.74 7.14 12.72
N GLY A 15 4.32 8.02 13.50
CA GLY A 15 5.12 7.65 14.67
C GLY A 15 5.52 8.89 15.48
N PRO A 16 6.50 8.79 16.38
CA PRO A 16 6.89 9.91 17.25
C PRO A 16 7.21 11.22 16.51
N ALA A 17 7.81 11.14 15.32
CA ALA A 17 8.14 12.33 14.52
C ALA A 17 6.91 13.07 13.97
N THR A 18 5.74 12.42 13.95
CA THR A 18 4.50 12.99 13.44
C THR A 18 3.50 13.39 14.53
N ASP A 19 3.81 13.12 15.82
CA ASP A 19 2.91 13.37 16.94
C ASP A 19 2.89 14.85 17.38
N ALA A 20 3.84 15.67 16.91
CA ALA A 20 3.89 17.09 17.26
C ALA A 20 2.74 17.89 16.62
N PRO A 21 2.17 18.88 17.30
CA PRO A 21 1.09 19.71 16.76
C PRO A 21 1.43 20.35 15.41
N GLY A 22 0.50 20.26 14.46
CA GLY A 22 0.64 20.86 13.12
C GLY A 22 1.36 19.98 12.09
N VAL A 23 2.14 18.99 12.51
CA VAL A 23 2.90 18.11 11.57
C VAL A 23 1.98 17.35 10.64
N LEU A 24 0.86 16.82 11.14
CA LEU A 24 -0.14 16.14 10.28
C LEU A 24 -0.71 17.07 9.20
N ASP A 25 -1.04 18.30 9.57
CA ASP A 25 -1.56 19.30 8.64
C ASP A 25 -0.51 19.60 7.53
N ASP A 26 0.77 19.70 7.91
CA ASP A 26 1.85 19.96 6.96
C ASP A 26 2.13 18.74 6.06
N LEU A 27 2.08 17.51 6.59
CA LEU A 27 2.16 16.28 5.80
C LEU A 27 1.04 16.20 4.75
N PHE A 28 -0.19 16.58 5.12
CA PHE A 28 -1.32 16.56 4.19
C PHE A 28 -1.20 17.65 3.13
N ARG A 29 -0.74 18.85 3.49
CA ARG A 29 -0.40 19.92 2.51
C ARG A 29 0.74 19.51 1.58
N ALA A 30 1.73 18.75 2.09
CA ALA A 30 2.82 18.19 1.28
C ALA A 30 2.36 17.07 0.35
N GLY A 31 1.15 16.50 0.56
CA GLY A 31 0.48 15.60 -0.38
C GLY A 31 0.36 14.15 0.06
N VAL A 32 0.36 13.84 1.34
CA VAL A 32 0.02 12.49 1.85
C VAL A 32 -1.44 12.18 1.53
N ASN A 33 -1.69 10.98 1.01
CA ASN A 33 -3.00 10.49 0.62
C ASN A 33 -3.53 9.40 1.57
N VAL A 34 -2.63 8.61 2.15
CA VAL A 34 -2.95 7.56 3.12
C VAL A 34 -1.91 7.58 4.22
N VAL A 35 -2.32 7.35 5.46
CA VAL A 35 -1.41 7.16 6.58
C VAL A 35 -1.38 5.69 7.00
N ARG A 36 -0.20 5.21 7.40
CA ARG A 36 -0.01 3.88 7.94
C ARG A 36 0.17 3.94 9.45
N LEU A 37 -0.66 3.19 10.18
CA LEU A 37 -0.52 2.92 11.60
C LEU A 37 0.11 1.54 11.77
N ASN A 38 1.36 1.50 12.26
CA ASN A 38 2.09 0.25 12.45
C ASN A 38 1.79 -0.36 13.83
N PHE A 39 1.01 -1.42 13.87
CA PHE A 39 0.62 -2.12 15.11
C PHE A 39 1.71 -3.04 15.68
N SER A 40 2.88 -3.14 15.03
CA SER A 40 4.06 -3.76 15.63
C SER A 40 4.68 -2.91 16.75
N HIS A 41 4.32 -1.62 16.81
CA HIS A 41 4.87 -0.65 17.76
C HIS A 41 3.77 0.14 18.47
N GLY A 42 4.01 0.45 19.74
CA GLY A 42 3.06 1.19 20.57
C GLY A 42 1.87 0.34 21.04
N ASP A 43 0.98 0.97 21.77
CA ASP A 43 -0.25 0.33 22.23
C ASP A 43 -1.45 0.70 21.32
N PRO A 44 -2.52 -0.12 21.32
CA PRO A 44 -3.69 0.14 20.50
C PRO A 44 -4.41 1.47 20.79
N SER A 45 -4.34 1.97 22.02
CA SER A 45 -5.00 3.23 22.41
C SER A 45 -4.26 4.42 21.81
N GLY A 46 -2.94 4.38 21.77
CA GLY A 46 -2.11 5.38 21.08
C GLY A 46 -2.39 5.40 19.56
N GLN A 47 -2.56 4.24 18.94
CA GLN A 47 -2.92 4.16 17.52
C GLN A 47 -4.33 4.68 17.26
N ALA A 48 -5.30 4.41 18.14
CA ALA A 48 -6.65 4.96 18.04
C ALA A 48 -6.65 6.50 18.15
N LYS A 49 -5.84 7.06 19.05
CA LYS A 49 -5.66 8.52 19.16
C LYS A 49 -5.08 9.09 17.86
N ARG A 50 -4.01 8.50 17.30
CA ARG A 50 -3.45 8.95 16.02
C ARG A 50 -4.49 8.90 14.90
N ALA A 51 -5.32 7.87 14.83
CA ALA A 51 -6.41 7.78 13.84
C ALA A 51 -7.39 8.96 13.98
N ALA A 52 -7.79 9.31 15.20
CA ALA A 52 -8.66 10.46 15.44
C ALA A 52 -7.99 11.79 15.06
N ASP A 53 -6.71 11.97 15.40
CA ASP A 53 -5.91 13.14 15.04
C ASP A 53 -5.79 13.30 13.50
N VAL A 54 -5.63 12.18 12.76
CA VAL A 54 -5.63 12.13 11.29
C VAL A 54 -6.96 12.63 10.72
N ARG A 55 -8.10 12.10 11.22
CA ARG A 55 -9.42 12.52 10.75
C ARG A 55 -9.65 14.03 10.97
N ALA A 56 -9.26 14.53 12.15
CA ALA A 56 -9.37 15.95 12.48
C ALA A 56 -8.46 16.83 11.60
N ALA A 57 -7.22 16.42 11.37
CA ALA A 57 -6.28 17.14 10.51
C ALA A 57 -6.73 17.14 9.04
N ALA A 58 -7.20 16.00 8.52
CA ALA A 58 -7.74 15.91 7.16
C ALA A 58 -8.93 16.86 6.94
N GLN A 59 -9.82 16.95 7.94
CA GLN A 59 -10.94 17.90 7.91
C GLN A 59 -10.47 19.36 7.92
N ARG A 60 -9.46 19.71 8.76
CA ARG A 60 -8.92 21.08 8.80
C ARG A 60 -8.24 21.49 7.49
N VAL A 61 -7.51 20.58 6.87
CA VAL A 61 -6.82 20.82 5.60
C VAL A 61 -7.76 20.74 4.39
N GLY A 62 -8.92 20.07 4.54
CA GLY A 62 -9.90 19.91 3.47
C GLY A 62 -9.50 18.84 2.44
N VAL A 63 -8.89 17.74 2.89
CA VAL A 63 -8.43 16.65 2.03
C VAL A 63 -8.98 15.29 2.47
N GLU A 64 -9.11 14.36 1.53
CA GLU A 64 -9.45 12.96 1.83
C GLU A 64 -8.16 12.19 2.15
N VAL A 65 -8.10 11.58 3.34
CA VAL A 65 -6.97 10.77 3.80
C VAL A 65 -7.45 9.42 4.27
N GLY A 66 -6.92 8.34 3.67
CA GLY A 66 -7.16 6.97 4.12
C GLY A 66 -6.28 6.60 5.32
N ILE A 67 -6.73 5.63 6.13
CA ILE A 67 -5.97 5.06 7.25
C ILE A 67 -5.75 3.58 6.98
N LEU A 68 -4.49 3.15 6.96
CA LEU A 68 -4.07 1.76 6.84
C LEU A 68 -3.55 1.28 8.19
N ALA A 69 -4.16 0.22 8.73
CA ALA A 69 -3.62 -0.51 9.88
C ALA A 69 -2.74 -1.65 9.38
N ASP A 70 -1.48 -1.65 9.80
CA ASP A 70 -0.51 -2.70 9.44
C ASP A 70 -0.32 -3.66 10.62
N LEU A 71 -0.78 -4.91 10.44
CA LEU A 71 -0.72 -5.96 11.46
C LEU A 71 0.72 -6.48 11.59
N PRO A 72 1.17 -6.82 12.82
CA PRO A 72 2.52 -7.34 13.07
C PRO A 72 2.86 -8.60 12.27
N GLY A 73 1.92 -9.53 12.19
CA GLY A 73 2.17 -10.86 11.68
C GLY A 73 3.15 -11.67 12.55
N PRO A 74 3.53 -12.86 12.09
CA PRO A 74 4.36 -13.79 12.84
C PRO A 74 5.86 -13.49 12.69
N LYS A 75 6.30 -12.24 12.87
CA LYS A 75 7.72 -11.92 12.73
C LYS A 75 8.55 -12.67 13.78
N ILE A 76 9.39 -13.57 13.32
CA ILE A 76 10.29 -14.33 14.18
C ILE A 76 11.41 -13.41 14.64
N ARG A 77 11.76 -13.49 15.92
CA ARG A 77 12.83 -12.71 16.53
C ARG A 77 13.68 -13.58 17.46
N ILE A 78 14.94 -13.25 17.57
CA ILE A 78 15.76 -13.74 18.67
C ILE A 78 15.33 -13.05 19.97
N GLU A 79 15.64 -13.69 21.09
CA GLU A 79 15.39 -13.16 22.43
C GLU A 79 16.49 -12.15 22.83
N ARG A 80 16.54 -11.79 24.11
CA ARG A 80 17.49 -10.81 24.63
C ARG A 80 18.82 -11.47 25.01
N PHE A 81 19.89 -10.73 24.85
CA PHE A 81 21.21 -11.05 25.41
C PHE A 81 21.34 -10.52 26.83
N ALA A 82 22.17 -11.19 27.64
CA ALA A 82 22.45 -10.73 29.00
C ALA A 82 23.10 -9.32 29.00
N GLU A 83 23.94 -9.04 28.01
CA GLU A 83 24.63 -7.75 27.85
C GLU A 83 24.03 -6.88 26.73
N GLY A 84 22.83 -7.21 26.24
CA GLY A 84 22.12 -6.47 25.18
C GLY A 84 22.66 -6.71 23.76
N LYS A 85 23.88 -7.18 23.61
CA LYS A 85 24.49 -7.50 22.31
C LYS A 85 25.70 -8.42 22.48
N VAL A 86 26.08 -9.11 21.39
CA VAL A 86 27.26 -9.95 21.31
C VAL A 86 28.02 -9.68 20.02
N GLN A 87 29.35 -9.86 20.08
CA GLN A 87 30.21 -9.88 18.90
C GLN A 87 30.40 -11.33 18.47
N LEU A 88 30.07 -11.67 17.23
CA LEU A 88 30.24 -12.98 16.64
C LEU A 88 31.25 -12.92 15.49
N LYS A 89 32.00 -14.00 15.27
CA LYS A 89 33.00 -14.13 14.19
C LYS A 89 32.65 -15.29 13.31
N ALA A 90 33.00 -15.18 12.03
CA ALA A 90 32.90 -16.27 11.08
C ALA A 90 33.65 -17.53 11.56
N GLY A 91 32.96 -18.67 11.51
CA GLY A 91 33.43 -19.95 12.03
C GLY A 91 33.05 -20.24 13.48
N ASP A 92 32.58 -19.28 14.25
CA ASP A 92 32.10 -19.53 15.60
C ASP A 92 30.84 -20.44 15.57
N ARG A 93 30.74 -21.30 16.60
CA ARG A 93 29.47 -21.99 16.87
C ARG A 93 28.51 -21.06 17.61
N PHE A 94 27.29 -20.96 17.14
CA PHE A 94 26.23 -20.16 17.78
C PHE A 94 24.89 -20.89 17.71
N ASP A 95 24.31 -21.22 18.86
CA ASP A 95 23.11 -22.03 18.94
C ASP A 95 21.87 -21.15 19.06
N LEU A 96 20.79 -21.53 18.35
CA LEU A 96 19.45 -20.97 18.54
C LEU A 96 18.62 -21.96 19.38
N VAL A 97 17.94 -21.46 20.42
CA VAL A 97 17.18 -22.29 21.37
C VAL A 97 15.69 -21.96 21.24
N ALA A 98 14.89 -22.90 20.72
CA ALA A 98 13.46 -22.76 20.53
C ALA A 98 12.70 -23.27 21.76
N SER A 99 12.91 -22.63 22.91
CA SER A 99 12.28 -22.98 24.18
C SER A 99 11.78 -21.74 24.93
N VAL A 100 10.65 -21.87 25.61
CA VAL A 100 10.12 -20.80 26.48
C VAL A 100 11.03 -20.51 27.69
N ASP A 101 11.80 -21.51 28.09
CA ASP A 101 12.75 -21.43 29.23
C ASP A 101 14.18 -21.15 28.75
N ALA A 102 14.36 -20.66 27.52
CA ALA A 102 15.67 -20.31 27.02
C ALA A 102 16.33 -19.26 27.90
N PRO A 103 17.59 -19.45 28.34
CA PRO A 103 18.28 -18.47 29.14
C PRO A 103 18.55 -17.19 28.34
N ALA A 104 18.86 -16.09 29.05
CA ALA A 104 19.35 -14.88 28.37
C ALA A 104 20.55 -15.23 27.49
N GLY A 105 20.57 -14.71 26.26
CA GLY A 105 21.60 -15.03 25.26
C GLY A 105 23.00 -14.55 25.67
N ASP A 106 23.99 -15.21 25.12
CA ASP A 106 25.42 -14.89 25.27
C ASP A 106 26.14 -15.11 23.92
N ALA A 107 27.46 -15.13 23.91
CA ALA A 107 28.25 -15.37 22.69
C ALA A 107 28.13 -16.79 22.13
N SER A 108 27.47 -17.72 22.82
CA SER A 108 27.31 -19.12 22.40
C SER A 108 25.89 -19.49 21.96
N GLN A 109 24.87 -18.77 22.46
CA GLN A 109 23.46 -19.10 22.20
C GLN A 109 22.52 -17.93 22.44
N VAL A 110 21.30 -18.00 21.84
CA VAL A 110 20.18 -17.11 22.15
C VAL A 110 18.86 -17.84 21.92
N GLY A 111 17.84 -17.48 22.68
CA GLY A 111 16.47 -17.96 22.49
C GLY A 111 15.86 -17.41 21.18
N VAL A 112 14.85 -18.10 20.65
CA VAL A 112 14.04 -17.63 19.53
C VAL A 112 12.55 -17.67 19.88
N SER A 113 11.79 -16.68 19.36
CA SER A 113 10.35 -16.54 19.65
C SER A 113 9.48 -17.61 18.97
N TYR A 114 10.00 -18.32 17.99
CA TYR A 114 9.28 -19.36 17.25
C TYR A 114 9.72 -20.75 17.67
N LEU A 115 8.89 -21.42 18.48
CA LEU A 115 9.17 -22.75 19.02
C LEU A 115 9.13 -23.87 17.98
N GLY A 116 8.48 -23.65 16.84
CA GLY A 116 8.43 -24.58 15.70
C GLY A 116 9.68 -24.55 14.80
N LEU A 117 10.59 -23.63 15.02
CA LEU A 117 11.78 -23.44 14.15
C LEU A 117 12.58 -24.74 13.93
N PRO A 118 12.81 -25.60 14.95
CA PRO A 118 13.53 -26.86 14.75
C PRO A 118 12.91 -27.84 13.74
N GLN A 119 11.57 -27.76 13.55
CA GLN A 119 10.85 -28.58 12.57
C GLN A 119 10.94 -28.04 11.14
N ASP A 120 11.23 -26.75 10.99
CA ASP A 120 11.24 -26.03 9.72
C ASP A 120 12.64 -25.89 9.12
N VAL A 121 13.69 -26.30 9.84
CA VAL A 121 15.08 -26.15 9.40
C VAL A 121 15.80 -27.50 9.34
N ALA A 122 16.74 -27.61 8.41
CA ALA A 122 17.59 -28.79 8.19
C ALA A 122 19.07 -28.39 8.08
N PRO A 123 20.02 -29.33 8.29
CA PRO A 123 21.42 -29.10 8.04
C PRO A 123 21.68 -28.56 6.64
N GLY A 124 22.45 -27.49 6.54
CA GLY A 124 22.73 -26.76 5.29
C GLY A 124 21.88 -25.51 5.06
N ASP A 125 20.73 -25.37 5.73
CA ASP A 125 19.93 -24.16 5.65
C ASP A 125 20.69 -22.94 6.18
N VAL A 126 20.40 -21.76 5.60
CA VAL A 126 20.97 -20.49 6.04
C VAL A 126 19.88 -19.66 6.73
N LEU A 127 20.15 -19.24 7.97
CA LEU A 127 19.30 -18.35 8.75
C LEU A 127 19.90 -16.95 8.72
N LEU A 128 19.04 -15.97 8.45
CA LEU A 128 19.39 -14.57 8.27
C LEU A 128 18.89 -13.77 9.47
N LEU A 129 19.77 -13.10 10.16
CA LEU A 129 19.50 -12.30 11.35
C LEU A 129 19.77 -10.82 11.06
N ASP A 130 19.02 -9.93 11.73
CA ASP A 130 19.18 -8.47 11.58
C ASP A 130 19.13 -8.05 10.10
N ASP A 131 18.04 -8.41 9.41
CA ASP A 131 17.81 -8.12 7.99
C ASP A 131 18.96 -8.63 7.07
N GLY A 132 19.57 -9.77 7.44
CA GLY A 132 20.64 -10.43 6.68
C GLY A 132 22.05 -9.93 6.99
N LEU A 133 22.22 -8.99 7.92
CA LEU A 133 23.54 -8.52 8.36
C LEU A 133 24.36 -9.62 9.04
N MET A 134 23.70 -10.58 9.69
CA MET A 134 24.32 -11.77 10.26
C MET A 134 23.73 -13.02 9.63
N GLN A 135 24.57 -13.97 9.26
CA GLN A 135 24.20 -15.22 8.61
C GLN A 135 24.70 -16.41 9.42
N LEU A 136 23.79 -17.36 9.65
CA LEU A 136 24.08 -18.60 10.35
C LEU A 136 23.77 -19.78 9.44
N GLN A 137 24.67 -20.75 9.32
CA GLN A 137 24.41 -22.01 8.64
C GLN A 137 24.03 -23.08 9.66
N VAL A 138 22.88 -23.70 9.48
CA VAL A 138 22.45 -24.83 10.29
C VAL A 138 23.36 -26.02 10.07
N VAL A 139 23.95 -26.53 11.15
CA VAL A 139 24.80 -27.73 11.15
C VAL A 139 24.01 -28.95 11.58
N GLU A 140 23.22 -28.81 12.64
CA GLU A 140 22.47 -29.92 13.24
C GLU A 140 21.28 -29.38 14.03
N VAL A 141 20.22 -30.20 14.13
CA VAL A 141 19.06 -29.93 15.00
C VAL A 141 18.99 -31.00 16.09
N GLN A 142 19.06 -30.59 17.35
CA GLN A 142 19.00 -31.46 18.53
C GLN A 142 17.83 -31.04 19.44
N GLY A 143 16.66 -31.64 19.22
CA GLY A 143 15.45 -31.28 19.99
C GLY A 143 15.06 -29.81 19.77
N GLU A 144 15.06 -28.99 20.82
CA GLU A 144 14.77 -27.57 20.77
C GLU A 144 15.99 -26.70 20.38
N ARG A 145 17.16 -27.30 20.19
CA ARG A 145 18.41 -26.59 19.91
C ARG A 145 18.80 -26.75 18.43
N ILE A 146 19.06 -25.63 17.79
CA ILE A 146 19.56 -25.56 16.42
C ILE A 146 21.01 -25.10 16.51
N ILE A 147 21.91 -25.99 16.17
CA ILE A 147 23.38 -25.75 16.18
C ILE A 147 23.76 -25.11 14.85
N ASN A 148 24.39 -23.96 14.92
CA ASN A 148 24.76 -23.22 13.72
C ASN A 148 26.25 -22.85 13.72
N THR A 149 26.80 -22.63 12.53
CA THR A 149 28.06 -21.93 12.30
C THR A 149 27.79 -20.52 11.81
N VAL A 150 28.45 -19.54 12.40
CA VAL A 150 28.41 -18.14 11.96
C VAL A 150 29.14 -18.00 10.64
N LEU A 151 28.53 -17.38 9.62
CA LEU A 151 29.13 -17.26 8.29
C LEU A 151 29.88 -15.95 8.08
N ASN A 152 29.58 -14.89 8.84
CA ASN A 152 30.25 -13.58 8.71
C ASN A 152 30.40 -12.89 10.07
N ASP A 153 31.41 -12.04 10.18
CA ASP A 153 31.66 -11.24 11.37
C ASP A 153 30.58 -10.17 11.56
N GLY A 154 30.18 -9.90 12.81
CA GLY A 154 29.23 -8.82 13.09
C GLY A 154 28.80 -8.72 14.55
N VAL A 155 28.04 -7.68 14.85
CA VAL A 155 27.40 -7.48 16.16
C VAL A 155 25.94 -7.86 16.05
N LEU A 156 25.47 -8.74 16.92
CA LEU A 156 24.08 -9.13 17.04
C LEU A 156 23.51 -8.57 18.35
N SER A 157 22.42 -7.81 18.26
CA SER A 157 21.75 -7.19 19.41
C SER A 157 20.37 -7.81 19.67
N ASP A 158 19.74 -7.40 20.78
CA ASP A 158 18.46 -7.90 21.25
C ASP A 158 17.36 -7.84 20.17
N ARG A 159 16.50 -8.86 20.16
CA ARG A 159 15.22 -8.91 19.45
C ARG A 159 15.29 -8.67 17.95
N LYS A 160 16.42 -8.97 17.34
CA LYS A 160 16.59 -8.89 15.90
C LYS A 160 15.72 -9.91 15.17
N GLY A 161 15.25 -9.55 13.97
CA GLY A 161 14.48 -10.43 13.10
C GLY A 161 15.28 -11.64 12.67
N LEU A 162 14.59 -12.76 12.48
CA LEU A 162 15.13 -14.00 11.93
C LEU A 162 14.30 -14.40 10.71
N ASN A 163 14.97 -14.62 9.59
CA ASN A 163 14.40 -15.16 8.36
C ASN A 163 15.18 -16.42 7.96
N LYS A 164 14.57 -17.27 7.14
CA LYS A 164 15.25 -18.40 6.49
C LYS A 164 15.44 -18.06 5.03
N GLN A 165 16.67 -18.17 4.53
CA GLN A 165 16.96 -17.97 3.11
C GLN A 165 16.19 -18.98 2.26
N GLY A 166 15.45 -18.49 1.26
CA GLY A 166 14.61 -19.32 0.40
C GLY A 166 13.27 -19.72 0.99
N GLY A 167 12.89 -19.22 2.19
CA GLY A 167 11.59 -19.49 2.81
C GLY A 167 11.44 -20.87 3.45
N GLY A 168 10.22 -21.39 3.50
CA GLY A 168 9.91 -22.73 4.02
C GLY A 168 9.60 -22.77 5.52
N LEU A 169 9.27 -21.63 6.15
CA LEU A 169 8.79 -21.61 7.53
C LEU A 169 7.27 -21.84 7.58
N SER A 170 6.81 -22.73 8.43
CA SER A 170 5.41 -23.19 8.45
C SER A 170 4.45 -22.24 9.19
N LEU A 171 4.94 -21.15 9.80
CA LEU A 171 4.10 -20.18 10.51
C LEU A 171 2.98 -19.62 9.62
N GLY A 172 1.73 -19.65 10.13
CA GLY A 172 0.59 -18.97 9.50
C GLY A 172 0.72 -17.45 9.55
N ALA A 173 0.10 -16.74 8.61
CA ALA A 173 0.18 -15.28 8.52
C ALA A 173 -0.50 -14.55 9.69
N LEU A 174 -1.57 -15.11 10.25
CA LEU A 174 -2.33 -14.49 11.33
C LEU A 174 -2.02 -15.16 12.68
N THR A 175 -1.38 -14.42 13.56
CA THR A 175 -1.23 -14.81 14.97
C THR A 175 -2.53 -14.55 15.74
N GLU A 176 -2.69 -15.13 16.94
CA GLU A 176 -3.83 -14.81 17.81
C GLU A 176 -3.89 -13.31 18.12
N ARG A 177 -2.72 -12.69 18.28
CA ARG A 177 -2.61 -11.24 18.46
C ARG A 177 -3.13 -10.46 17.26
N ASP A 178 -2.85 -10.90 16.03
CA ASP A 178 -3.38 -10.25 14.81
C ASP A 178 -4.90 -10.36 14.75
N LYS A 179 -5.48 -11.50 15.12
CA LYS A 179 -6.93 -11.70 15.18
C LYS A 179 -7.59 -10.74 16.18
N GLU A 180 -7.01 -10.56 17.37
CA GLU A 180 -7.47 -9.55 18.34
C GLU A 180 -7.36 -8.12 17.80
N LEU A 181 -6.23 -7.82 17.13
CA LEU A 181 -5.99 -6.50 16.55
C LEU A 181 -6.98 -6.17 15.43
N ILE A 182 -7.41 -7.13 14.61
CA ILE A 182 -8.46 -6.91 13.60
C ILE A 182 -9.73 -6.39 14.27
N GLY A 183 -10.16 -6.96 15.40
CA GLY A 183 -11.29 -6.45 16.16
C GLY A 183 -11.09 -5.03 16.71
N ILE A 184 -9.88 -4.67 17.07
CA ILE A 184 -9.54 -3.32 17.54
C ILE A 184 -9.57 -2.32 16.38
N VAL A 185 -8.92 -2.63 15.25
CA VAL A 185 -8.85 -1.71 14.10
C VAL A 185 -10.21 -1.54 13.42
N ALA A 186 -11.08 -2.54 13.51
CA ALA A 186 -12.49 -2.43 13.11
C ALA A 186 -13.20 -1.30 13.89
N ARG A 187 -13.01 -1.26 15.22
CA ARG A 187 -13.58 -0.20 16.07
C ARG A 187 -12.96 1.18 15.84
N ILE A 188 -11.68 1.24 15.46
CA ILE A 188 -11.00 2.50 15.08
C ILE A 188 -11.58 3.06 13.78
N GLY A 189 -12.15 2.22 12.91
CA GLY A 189 -12.72 2.64 11.63
C GLY A 189 -11.64 2.94 10.59
N VAL A 190 -10.67 2.03 10.44
CA VAL A 190 -9.63 2.12 9.41
C VAL A 190 -10.20 1.82 8.02
N ASP A 191 -9.54 2.29 6.98
CA ASP A 191 -9.97 2.09 5.59
C ASP A 191 -9.28 0.88 4.93
N PHE A 192 -8.12 0.48 5.49
CA PHE A 192 -7.31 -0.64 5.00
C PHE A 192 -6.74 -1.44 6.17
N ILE A 193 -6.64 -2.77 6.00
CA ILE A 193 -5.94 -3.68 6.92
C ILE A 193 -4.87 -4.42 6.14
N ALA A 194 -3.59 -4.24 6.51
CA ALA A 194 -2.48 -4.93 5.89
C ALA A 194 -2.12 -6.20 6.67
N VAL A 195 -2.10 -7.32 5.95
CA VAL A 195 -1.76 -8.65 6.46
C VAL A 195 -0.30 -8.93 6.14
N SER A 196 0.53 -9.02 7.18
CA SER A 196 1.96 -9.32 7.05
C SER A 196 2.20 -10.82 6.84
N PHE A 197 3.23 -11.13 6.07
CA PHE A 197 3.70 -12.50 5.85
C PHE A 197 2.66 -13.47 5.29
N CYS A 198 1.70 -13.01 4.47
CA CYS A 198 0.75 -13.88 3.79
C CYS A 198 1.47 -14.84 2.83
N ARG A 199 1.01 -16.11 2.77
CA ARG A 199 1.63 -17.21 1.99
C ARG A 199 0.75 -17.64 0.82
N ASN A 200 -0.59 -17.48 0.96
CA ASN A 200 -1.59 -17.96 0.01
C ASN A 200 -2.91 -17.19 0.14
N ALA A 201 -3.87 -17.49 -0.72
CA ALA A 201 -5.19 -16.86 -0.70
C ALA A 201 -5.96 -17.10 0.60
N GLN A 202 -5.76 -18.26 1.26
CA GLN A 202 -6.49 -18.60 2.49
C GLN A 202 -6.13 -17.64 3.63
N ASP A 203 -4.85 -17.24 3.77
CA ASP A 203 -4.43 -16.27 4.78
C ASP A 203 -5.19 -14.94 4.62
N MET A 204 -5.45 -14.49 3.37
CA MET A 204 -6.22 -13.28 3.08
C MET A 204 -7.72 -13.47 3.34
N ASN A 205 -8.28 -14.62 2.98
CA ASN A 205 -9.69 -14.95 3.22
C ASN A 205 -10.00 -15.04 4.71
N ASP A 206 -9.11 -15.62 5.50
CA ASP A 206 -9.25 -15.69 6.97
C ASP A 206 -9.26 -14.29 7.60
N ALA A 207 -8.34 -13.41 7.18
CA ALA A 207 -8.33 -12.01 7.64
C ALA A 207 -9.64 -11.30 7.27
N ARG A 208 -10.16 -11.51 6.06
CA ARG A 208 -11.43 -10.95 5.59
C ARG A 208 -12.60 -11.43 6.42
N ALA A 209 -12.68 -12.74 6.68
CA ALA A 209 -13.75 -13.31 7.49
C ALA A 209 -13.76 -12.74 8.92
N ILE A 210 -12.58 -12.59 9.54
CA ILE A 210 -12.46 -11.99 10.86
C ILE A 210 -12.89 -10.51 10.83
N ALA A 211 -12.42 -9.71 9.86
CA ALA A 211 -12.81 -8.31 9.72
C ALA A 211 -14.34 -8.17 9.57
N GLN A 212 -14.94 -8.96 8.69
CA GLN A 212 -16.39 -8.97 8.47
C GLN A 212 -17.18 -9.39 9.72
N SER A 213 -16.68 -10.32 10.51
CA SER A 213 -17.31 -10.72 11.78
C SER A 213 -17.38 -9.58 12.80
N HIS A 214 -16.51 -8.56 12.65
CA HIS A 214 -16.52 -7.32 13.43
C HIS A 214 -17.23 -6.15 12.72
N GLY A 215 -17.94 -6.41 11.60
CA GLY A 215 -18.64 -5.38 10.82
C GLY A 215 -17.69 -4.39 10.11
N CYS A 216 -16.48 -4.83 9.76
CA CYS A 216 -15.46 -4.00 9.13
C CYS A 216 -15.35 -4.31 7.64
N ASP A 217 -15.59 -3.29 6.79
CA ASP A 217 -15.48 -3.34 5.33
C ASP A 217 -14.17 -2.72 4.82
N ALA A 218 -13.13 -2.68 5.66
CA ALA A 218 -11.81 -2.20 5.26
C ALA A 218 -11.25 -3.06 4.14
N ALA A 219 -10.61 -2.42 3.16
CA ALA A 219 -9.93 -3.12 2.08
C ALA A 219 -8.69 -3.87 2.59
N LEU A 220 -8.51 -5.12 2.17
CA LEU A 220 -7.38 -5.94 2.60
C LEU A 220 -6.16 -5.72 1.72
N VAL A 221 -5.03 -5.51 2.37
CA VAL A 221 -3.72 -5.34 1.74
C VAL A 221 -2.86 -6.56 2.02
N SER A 222 -2.52 -7.33 0.99
CA SER A 222 -1.53 -8.41 1.12
C SER A 222 -0.12 -7.84 1.06
N LYS A 223 0.71 -8.15 2.05
CA LYS A 223 2.14 -7.79 2.03
C LYS A 223 2.94 -8.96 1.47
N ILE A 224 3.53 -8.75 0.30
CA ILE A 224 4.37 -9.76 -0.35
C ILE A 224 5.78 -9.63 0.24
N GLU A 225 6.07 -10.50 1.21
CA GLU A 225 7.25 -10.46 2.07
C GLU A 225 8.02 -11.78 2.11
N ARG A 226 7.42 -12.86 1.57
CA ARG A 226 7.93 -14.24 1.68
C ARG A 226 8.08 -14.89 0.32
N THR A 227 8.97 -15.86 0.24
CA THR A 227 9.21 -16.67 -0.98
C THR A 227 7.92 -17.39 -1.40
N GLU A 228 7.17 -17.97 -0.46
CA GLU A 228 5.92 -18.68 -0.74
C GLU A 228 4.85 -17.76 -1.35
N ALA A 229 4.87 -16.46 -0.98
CA ALA A 229 3.95 -15.49 -1.58
C ALA A 229 4.27 -15.22 -3.06
N ILE A 230 5.50 -15.41 -3.52
CA ILE A 230 5.89 -15.30 -4.93
C ILE A 230 5.41 -16.51 -5.73
N GLU A 231 5.42 -17.71 -5.14
CA GLU A 231 4.91 -18.94 -5.76
C GLU A 231 3.40 -18.89 -5.91
N ASN A 232 2.70 -18.36 -4.90
CA ASN A 232 1.23 -18.26 -4.84
C ASN A 232 0.70 -16.86 -5.22
N LEU A 233 1.50 -16.07 -5.97
CA LEU A 233 1.23 -14.64 -6.19
C LEU A 233 -0.15 -14.38 -6.80
N GLU A 234 -0.55 -15.16 -7.81
CA GLU A 234 -1.79 -14.92 -8.56
C GLU A 234 -3.03 -15.08 -7.66
N GLU A 235 -3.07 -16.13 -6.84
CA GLU A 235 -4.18 -16.38 -5.93
C GLU A 235 -4.23 -15.37 -4.76
N ILE A 236 -3.05 -14.95 -4.25
CA ILE A 236 -2.98 -13.91 -3.23
C ILE A 236 -3.51 -12.58 -3.79
N VAL A 237 -3.10 -12.22 -4.99
CA VAL A 237 -3.57 -11.01 -5.67
C VAL A 237 -5.08 -11.08 -5.87
N GLU A 238 -5.63 -12.21 -6.30
CA GLU A 238 -7.08 -12.40 -6.47
C GLU A 238 -7.85 -12.19 -5.16
N ALA A 239 -7.38 -12.76 -4.06
CA ALA A 239 -7.99 -12.67 -2.73
C ALA A 239 -7.85 -11.29 -2.08
N SER A 240 -6.97 -10.41 -2.59
CA SER A 240 -6.66 -9.10 -2.03
C SER A 240 -7.45 -7.98 -2.70
N ASP A 241 -7.58 -6.83 -2.03
CA ASP A 241 -8.05 -5.57 -2.63
C ASP A 241 -6.88 -4.69 -3.07
N VAL A 242 -5.79 -4.74 -2.30
CA VAL A 242 -4.54 -4.02 -2.51
C VAL A 242 -3.37 -4.98 -2.30
N VAL A 243 -2.30 -4.80 -3.04
CA VAL A 243 -1.05 -5.57 -2.91
C VAL A 243 0.08 -4.62 -2.50
N MET A 244 0.90 -5.01 -1.53
CA MET A 244 2.07 -4.25 -1.12
C MET A 244 3.34 -5.04 -1.42
N VAL A 245 4.21 -4.47 -2.24
CA VAL A 245 5.58 -4.97 -2.45
C VAL A 245 6.41 -4.51 -1.26
N ALA A 246 6.57 -5.38 -0.27
CA ALA A 246 7.28 -5.07 0.97
C ALA A 246 8.74 -5.52 0.86
N ARG A 247 9.54 -4.66 0.22
CA ARG A 247 10.89 -4.99 -0.26
C ARG A 247 11.90 -5.33 0.83
N GLY A 248 11.69 -4.87 2.06
CA GLY A 248 12.57 -5.15 3.18
C GLY A 248 12.67 -6.65 3.49
N ASP A 249 11.60 -7.24 4.00
CA ASP A 249 11.57 -8.66 4.35
C ASP A 249 11.69 -9.57 3.12
N LEU A 250 11.05 -9.22 2.00
CA LEU A 250 11.16 -9.99 0.75
C LEU A 250 12.61 -10.08 0.25
N GLY A 251 13.33 -8.94 0.24
CA GLY A 251 14.71 -8.90 -0.21
C GLY A 251 15.68 -9.70 0.68
N VAL A 252 15.36 -9.82 1.96
CA VAL A 252 16.14 -10.68 2.88
C VAL A 252 15.98 -12.15 2.51
N GLU A 253 14.76 -12.63 2.22
CA GLU A 253 14.53 -14.06 1.92
C GLU A 253 15.04 -14.49 0.53
N ILE A 254 14.82 -13.65 -0.49
CA ILE A 254 15.12 -14.01 -1.88
C ILE A 254 16.47 -13.49 -2.40
N GLY A 255 17.09 -12.57 -1.67
CA GLY A 255 18.29 -11.86 -2.09
C GLY A 255 17.99 -10.55 -2.86
N ASP A 256 18.89 -9.60 -2.75
CA ASP A 256 18.77 -8.24 -3.30
C ASP A 256 18.83 -8.21 -4.83
N ALA A 257 19.53 -9.13 -5.44
CA ALA A 257 19.68 -9.22 -6.90
C ALA A 257 18.36 -9.54 -7.63
N GLU A 258 17.50 -10.36 -7.02
CA GLU A 258 16.22 -10.78 -7.60
C GLU A 258 15.08 -9.78 -7.36
N LEU A 259 15.21 -8.95 -6.33
CA LEU A 259 14.17 -8.06 -5.85
C LEU A 259 13.62 -7.09 -6.93
N PRO A 260 14.44 -6.44 -7.79
CA PRO A 260 13.92 -5.52 -8.81
C PRO A 260 13.05 -6.22 -9.85
N GLY A 261 13.42 -7.46 -10.23
CA GLY A 261 12.63 -8.30 -11.15
C GLY A 261 11.27 -8.68 -10.56
N LEU A 262 11.28 -9.08 -9.30
CA LEU A 262 10.06 -9.46 -8.56
C LEU A 262 9.15 -8.26 -8.31
N GLN A 263 9.67 -7.08 -8.00
CA GLN A 263 8.87 -5.85 -7.91
C GLN A 263 8.05 -5.65 -9.19
N LYS A 264 8.68 -5.72 -10.36
CA LYS A 264 8.00 -5.57 -11.65
C LYS A 264 6.96 -6.67 -11.89
N LYS A 265 7.27 -7.92 -11.53
CA LYS A 265 6.35 -9.05 -11.65
C LYS A 265 5.11 -8.84 -10.77
N ILE A 266 5.28 -8.46 -9.50
CA ILE A 266 4.18 -8.22 -8.56
C ILE A 266 3.30 -7.06 -9.02
N ILE A 267 3.90 -5.93 -9.43
CA ILE A 267 3.16 -4.77 -9.96
C ILE A 267 2.34 -5.19 -11.18
N LYS A 268 2.95 -5.88 -12.15
CA LYS A 268 2.27 -6.33 -13.36
C LYS A 268 1.11 -7.29 -13.06
N ALA A 269 1.31 -8.27 -12.18
CA ALA A 269 0.27 -9.22 -11.77
C ALA A 269 -0.91 -8.50 -11.09
N SER A 270 -0.63 -7.54 -10.20
CA SER A 270 -1.65 -6.73 -9.53
C SER A 270 -2.49 -5.91 -10.51
N LEU A 271 -1.83 -5.21 -11.44
CA LEU A 271 -2.50 -4.40 -12.46
C LEU A 271 -3.35 -5.26 -13.41
N ALA A 272 -2.88 -6.45 -13.81
CA ALA A 272 -3.60 -7.38 -14.68
C ALA A 272 -4.92 -7.84 -14.05
N GLN A 273 -4.96 -7.99 -12.73
CA GLN A 273 -6.16 -8.37 -11.96
C GLN A 273 -6.94 -7.16 -11.42
N ASN A 274 -6.67 -5.95 -11.93
CA ASN A 274 -7.32 -4.69 -11.52
C ASN A 274 -7.17 -4.36 -10.02
N LYS A 275 -6.07 -4.79 -9.38
CA LYS A 275 -5.78 -4.48 -7.97
C LYS A 275 -4.93 -3.21 -7.86
N VAL A 276 -5.04 -2.55 -6.71
CA VAL A 276 -4.19 -1.42 -6.33
C VAL A 276 -2.86 -1.96 -5.83
N VAL A 277 -1.74 -1.30 -6.15
CA VAL A 277 -0.42 -1.75 -5.72
C VAL A 277 0.39 -0.63 -5.05
N ILE A 278 1.02 -0.96 -3.93
CA ILE A 278 1.89 -0.09 -3.14
C ILE A 278 3.32 -0.61 -3.25
N THR A 279 4.29 0.25 -3.57
CA THR A 279 5.71 -0.06 -3.42
C THR A 279 6.22 0.53 -2.11
N ALA A 280 6.79 -0.32 -1.25
CA ALA A 280 7.08 -0.02 0.13
C ALA A 280 8.53 -0.35 0.52
N THR A 281 8.95 0.24 1.63
CA THR A 281 10.23 0.08 2.34
C THR A 281 11.47 0.61 1.62
N GLN A 282 12.34 1.27 2.38
CA GLN A 282 13.64 1.79 1.93
C GLN A 282 13.56 2.69 0.69
N MET A 283 12.50 3.52 0.59
CA MET A 283 12.31 4.40 -0.57
C MET A 283 13.22 5.62 -0.53
N LEU A 284 13.24 6.33 0.61
CA LEU A 284 14.09 7.51 0.86
C LEU A 284 14.80 7.35 2.22
N GLN A 285 15.35 6.17 2.49
CA GLN A 285 15.87 5.77 3.80
C GLN A 285 16.90 6.76 4.36
N SER A 286 17.74 7.36 3.52
CA SER A 286 18.72 8.37 3.95
C SER A 286 18.06 9.61 4.56
N MET A 287 16.79 9.90 4.22
CA MET A 287 16.06 11.05 4.74
C MET A 287 15.55 10.86 6.19
N VAL A 288 15.80 9.71 6.80
CA VAL A 288 15.65 9.56 8.26
C VAL A 288 16.58 10.55 8.98
N GLU A 289 17.79 10.74 8.47
CA GLU A 289 18.82 11.61 9.05
C GLU A 289 19.22 12.80 8.15
N SER A 290 18.97 12.71 6.84
CA SER A 290 19.33 13.72 5.85
C SER A 290 18.13 14.53 5.37
N PRO A 291 18.25 15.86 5.17
CA PRO A 291 17.16 16.68 4.64
C PRO A 291 16.93 16.49 3.13
N ILE A 292 17.78 15.75 2.43
CA ILE A 292 17.70 15.45 1.00
C ILE A 292 18.01 13.96 0.74
N PRO A 293 17.36 13.35 -0.26
CA PRO A 293 17.63 11.97 -0.63
C PRO A 293 18.90 11.81 -1.44
N THR A 294 19.43 10.61 -1.50
CA THR A 294 20.49 10.24 -2.44
C THR A 294 19.97 10.12 -3.87
N ARG A 295 20.85 10.17 -4.87
CA ARG A 295 20.47 9.99 -6.28
C ARG A 295 19.97 8.58 -6.57
N ALA A 296 20.49 7.56 -5.88
CA ALA A 296 20.01 6.18 -6.01
C ALA A 296 18.56 6.03 -5.54
N GLU A 297 18.22 6.63 -4.41
CA GLU A 297 16.84 6.65 -3.90
C GLU A 297 15.88 7.40 -4.82
N VAL A 298 16.30 8.52 -5.40
CA VAL A 298 15.52 9.25 -6.40
C VAL A 298 15.22 8.36 -7.62
N LEU A 299 16.21 7.61 -8.10
CA LEU A 299 16.04 6.67 -9.22
C LEU A 299 15.14 5.49 -8.85
N ASP A 300 15.24 4.97 -7.62
CA ASP A 300 14.40 3.87 -7.14
C ASP A 300 12.92 4.27 -7.07
N VAL A 301 12.62 5.43 -6.47
CA VAL A 301 11.26 5.97 -6.45
C VAL A 301 10.73 6.19 -7.86
N ALA A 302 11.52 6.85 -8.72
CA ALA A 302 11.11 7.11 -10.10
C ALA A 302 10.83 5.82 -10.87
N ASN A 303 11.65 4.79 -10.66
CA ASN A 303 11.48 3.47 -11.28
C ASN A 303 10.16 2.80 -10.83
N SER A 304 9.84 2.85 -9.54
CA SER A 304 8.57 2.33 -9.01
C SER A 304 7.35 3.02 -9.65
N VAL A 305 7.42 4.34 -9.85
CA VAL A 305 6.37 5.11 -10.56
C VAL A 305 6.26 4.66 -12.02
N ILE A 306 7.39 4.51 -12.72
CA ILE A 306 7.44 4.07 -14.14
C ILE A 306 6.93 2.63 -14.28
N ASP A 307 7.22 1.75 -13.33
CA ASP A 307 6.70 0.37 -13.27
C ASP A 307 5.17 0.34 -13.17
N GLY A 308 4.55 1.41 -12.69
CA GLY A 308 3.08 1.58 -12.66
C GLY A 308 2.45 1.39 -11.30
N THR A 309 3.21 1.51 -10.20
CA THR A 309 2.64 1.47 -8.85
C THR A 309 1.56 2.54 -8.66
N ASP A 310 0.54 2.25 -7.85
CA ASP A 310 -0.48 3.25 -7.46
C ASP A 310 0.05 4.20 -6.40
N ALA A 311 0.81 3.66 -5.45
CA ALA A 311 1.34 4.43 -4.33
C ALA A 311 2.76 4.03 -3.98
N VAL A 312 3.48 4.96 -3.39
CA VAL A 312 4.80 4.77 -2.78
C VAL A 312 4.72 5.06 -1.28
N MET A 313 5.42 4.29 -0.46
CA MET A 313 5.32 4.39 0.99
C MET A 313 6.62 4.87 1.63
N LEU A 314 6.48 5.83 2.56
CA LEU A 314 7.51 6.25 3.50
C LEU A 314 7.29 5.53 4.85
N SER A 315 8.34 4.97 5.41
CA SER A 315 8.34 4.20 6.66
C SER A 315 8.99 4.98 7.80
N ALA A 316 10.23 4.70 8.12
CA ALA A 316 10.99 5.39 9.17
C ALA A 316 11.20 6.87 8.85
N GLU A 317 11.27 7.22 7.57
CA GLU A 317 11.46 8.59 7.08
C GLU A 317 10.42 9.57 7.63
N THR A 318 9.19 9.10 7.81
CA THR A 318 8.11 9.91 8.39
C THR A 318 7.79 9.53 9.84
N ALA A 319 7.96 8.25 10.24
CA ALA A 319 7.59 7.78 11.58
C ALA A 319 8.56 8.24 12.68
N ALA A 320 9.86 8.27 12.38
CA ALA A 320 10.93 8.52 13.34
C ALA A 320 12.03 9.46 12.81
N GLY A 321 11.99 9.81 11.52
CA GLY A 321 13.01 10.63 10.89
C GLY A 321 13.01 12.09 11.36
N ALA A 322 14.13 12.76 11.20
CA ALA A 322 14.31 14.16 11.58
C ALA A 322 13.56 15.15 10.63
N TYR A 323 13.17 14.69 9.43
CA TYR A 323 12.63 15.56 8.38
C TYR A 323 11.34 15.00 7.74
N PRO A 324 10.28 14.64 8.50
CA PRO A 324 9.12 13.94 7.97
C PRO A 324 8.41 14.68 6.83
N VAL A 325 8.19 15.98 6.95
CA VAL A 325 7.52 16.80 5.92
C VAL A 325 8.40 16.91 4.67
N LYS A 326 9.71 17.13 4.83
CA LYS A 326 10.65 17.20 3.69
C LYS A 326 10.74 15.87 2.93
N ALA A 327 10.61 14.74 3.62
CA ALA A 327 10.57 13.42 2.98
C ALA A 327 9.34 13.29 2.06
N VAL A 328 8.17 13.75 2.51
CA VAL A 328 6.94 13.77 1.70
C VAL A 328 7.08 14.73 0.50
N GLU A 329 7.61 15.94 0.72
CA GLU A 329 7.87 16.90 -0.35
C GLU A 329 8.85 16.38 -1.40
N ALA A 330 9.92 15.70 -0.97
CA ALA A 330 10.87 15.04 -1.86
C ALA A 330 10.20 13.94 -2.67
N MET A 331 9.43 13.06 -2.01
CA MET A 331 8.67 11.99 -2.65
C MET A 331 7.69 12.56 -3.70
N ALA A 332 6.94 13.60 -3.34
CA ALA A 332 5.99 14.25 -4.24
C ALA A 332 6.68 14.82 -5.49
N ARG A 333 7.82 15.49 -5.30
CA ARG A 333 8.63 16.07 -6.37
C ARG A 333 9.18 15.00 -7.32
N ILE A 334 9.65 13.87 -6.78
CA ILE A 334 10.18 12.74 -7.56
C ILE A 334 9.06 12.09 -8.37
N CYS A 335 7.91 11.83 -7.76
CA CYS A 335 6.74 11.27 -8.46
C CYS A 335 6.32 12.15 -9.63
N LEU A 336 6.19 13.47 -9.43
CA LEU A 336 5.87 14.42 -10.49
C LEU A 336 6.92 14.43 -11.62
N GLY A 337 8.20 14.26 -11.28
CA GLY A 337 9.29 14.15 -12.25
C GLY A 337 9.17 12.89 -13.11
N ALA A 338 8.93 11.74 -12.48
CA ALA A 338 8.78 10.45 -13.14
C ALA A 338 7.52 10.41 -14.03
N GLU A 339 6.40 10.99 -13.56
CA GLU A 339 5.13 11.04 -14.29
C GLU A 339 5.21 11.81 -15.62
N ARG A 340 6.17 12.72 -15.77
CA ARG A 340 6.41 13.42 -17.06
C ARG A 340 6.95 12.50 -18.15
N GLN A 341 7.62 11.41 -17.75
CA GLN A 341 8.16 10.39 -18.65
C GLN A 341 7.20 9.22 -18.87
N PHE A 342 6.01 9.27 -18.24
CA PHE A 342 5.03 8.20 -18.29
C PHE A 342 4.46 8.10 -19.72
N GLN A 343 4.66 6.94 -20.36
CA GLN A 343 4.01 6.66 -21.63
C GLN A 343 2.53 6.34 -21.39
N THR A 344 1.64 7.01 -22.11
CA THR A 344 0.21 6.67 -22.12
C THR A 344 -0.02 5.37 -22.87
N ASP A 345 -0.94 4.54 -22.40
CA ASP A 345 -1.37 3.35 -23.14
C ASP A 345 -2.01 3.79 -24.46
N THR A 346 -1.35 3.51 -25.58
CA THR A 346 -1.86 3.81 -26.93
C THR A 346 -2.48 2.58 -27.59
N ASP A 347 -2.09 1.39 -27.14
CA ASP A 347 -2.61 0.12 -27.65
C ASP A 347 -3.42 -0.61 -26.58
N PHE A 348 -4.73 -0.44 -26.64
CA PHE A 348 -5.68 -1.11 -25.73
C PHE A 348 -5.83 -2.61 -26.05
N ASN A 349 -5.32 -3.09 -27.18
CA ASN A 349 -5.36 -4.50 -27.57
C ASN A 349 -4.11 -5.25 -27.11
N ALA A 350 -3.02 -4.56 -26.78
CA ALA A 350 -1.76 -5.17 -26.38
C ALA A 350 -1.81 -5.87 -25.02
N SER A 351 -2.82 -5.58 -24.20
CA SER A 351 -3.05 -6.28 -22.94
C SER A 351 -4.30 -7.15 -23.08
N PRO A 352 -4.21 -8.49 -23.04
CA PRO A 352 -5.36 -9.37 -23.06
C PRO A 352 -6.14 -9.24 -21.75
N ARG A 353 -6.98 -8.21 -21.65
CA ARG A 353 -7.89 -8.02 -20.53
C ARG A 353 -9.16 -8.79 -20.80
N ASN A 354 -9.42 -9.82 -20.04
CA ASN A 354 -10.70 -10.52 -20.10
C ASN A 354 -11.76 -9.63 -19.43
N LEU A 355 -12.52 -8.89 -20.25
CA LEU A 355 -13.59 -8.01 -19.79
C LEU A 355 -14.85 -8.86 -19.57
N GLN A 356 -15.09 -9.24 -18.33
CA GLN A 356 -16.24 -10.08 -17.95
C GLN A 356 -17.48 -9.26 -17.56
N ARG A 357 -17.34 -7.94 -17.35
CA ARG A 357 -18.38 -7.06 -16.79
C ARG A 357 -18.56 -5.81 -17.65
N ALA A 358 -19.80 -5.31 -17.69
CA ALA A 358 -20.13 -4.10 -18.44
C ALA A 358 -19.34 -2.86 -17.95
N ASP A 359 -19.18 -2.69 -16.64
CA ASP A 359 -18.44 -1.56 -16.06
C ASP A 359 -16.94 -1.56 -16.46
N GLN A 360 -16.32 -2.73 -16.65
CA GLN A 360 -14.96 -2.85 -17.17
C GLN A 360 -14.88 -2.43 -18.65
N ALA A 361 -15.86 -2.84 -19.47
CA ALA A 361 -15.93 -2.47 -20.87
C ALA A 361 -16.17 -0.96 -21.04
N ILE A 362 -17.05 -0.37 -20.24
CA ILE A 362 -17.28 1.07 -20.19
C ILE A 362 -16.00 1.83 -19.78
N ALA A 363 -15.28 1.33 -18.78
CA ALA A 363 -14.00 1.94 -18.37
C ALA A 363 -12.99 1.94 -19.52
N MET A 364 -12.85 0.83 -20.25
CA MET A 364 -11.97 0.74 -21.41
C MET A 364 -12.40 1.70 -22.54
N ALA A 365 -13.69 1.75 -22.87
CA ALA A 365 -14.24 2.67 -23.88
C ALA A 365 -14.03 4.14 -23.45
N THR A 366 -14.20 4.45 -22.17
CA THR A 366 -13.93 5.78 -21.58
C THR A 366 -12.48 6.18 -21.79
N MET A 367 -11.55 5.28 -21.52
CA MET A 367 -10.13 5.55 -21.66
C MET A 367 -9.73 5.73 -23.13
N PHE A 368 -10.24 4.88 -24.03
CA PHE A 368 -10.04 5.03 -25.46
C PHE A 368 -10.54 6.39 -25.95
N LEU A 369 -11.79 6.76 -25.60
CA LEU A 369 -12.38 8.03 -25.98
C LEU A 369 -11.55 9.21 -25.44
N SER A 370 -11.16 9.17 -24.16
CA SER A 370 -10.44 10.25 -23.50
C SER A 370 -9.10 10.58 -24.18
N GLN A 371 -8.43 9.57 -24.72
CA GLN A 371 -7.14 9.76 -25.39
C GLN A 371 -7.27 10.32 -26.81
N HIS A 372 -8.32 9.95 -27.54
CA HIS A 372 -8.50 10.33 -28.94
C HIS A 372 -9.22 11.67 -29.13
N VAL A 373 -10.10 12.04 -28.20
CA VAL A 373 -10.89 13.29 -28.27
C VAL A 373 -10.24 14.45 -27.53
N GLY A 374 -9.21 14.18 -26.73
CA GLY A 374 -8.49 15.22 -25.99
C GLY A 374 -9.34 15.87 -24.91
N VAL A 375 -9.82 15.07 -23.94
CA VAL A 375 -10.62 15.55 -22.83
C VAL A 375 -9.75 16.12 -21.70
N ARG A 376 -10.32 17.08 -20.94
CA ARG A 376 -9.69 17.71 -19.78
C ARG A 376 -9.70 16.78 -18.56
N ALA A 377 -10.79 16.04 -18.38
CA ALA A 377 -11.00 15.16 -17.22
C ALA A 377 -11.93 14.00 -17.57
N ILE A 378 -11.86 12.95 -16.75
CA ILE A 378 -12.85 11.88 -16.68
C ILE A 378 -13.60 12.09 -15.37
N VAL A 379 -14.92 12.11 -15.39
CA VAL A 379 -15.79 12.24 -14.23
C VAL A 379 -16.56 10.94 -14.06
N ALA A 380 -16.27 10.20 -13.00
CA ALA A 380 -16.85 8.88 -12.76
C ALA A 380 -17.78 8.89 -11.54
N MET A 381 -19.08 8.72 -11.77
CA MET A 381 -20.00 8.43 -10.67
C MET A 381 -19.78 7.01 -10.18
N THR A 382 -19.65 6.83 -8.88
CA THR A 382 -19.36 5.52 -8.29
C THR A 382 -19.89 5.42 -6.86
N GLU A 383 -20.40 4.26 -6.47
CA GLU A 383 -20.82 4.01 -5.08
C GLU A 383 -19.65 3.50 -4.22
N SER A 384 -18.93 2.50 -4.71
CA SER A 384 -17.84 1.82 -3.99
C SER A 384 -16.42 2.14 -4.49
N GLY A 385 -16.29 2.97 -5.53
CA GLY A 385 -14.99 3.20 -6.18
C GLY A 385 -14.62 2.20 -7.29
N GLY A 386 -15.48 1.21 -7.58
CA GLY A 386 -15.18 0.17 -8.57
C GLY A 386 -14.87 0.72 -9.95
N THR A 387 -15.72 1.62 -10.49
CA THR A 387 -15.50 2.28 -11.78
C THR A 387 -14.20 3.07 -11.80
N ALA A 388 -13.92 3.84 -10.75
CA ALA A 388 -12.68 4.61 -10.64
C ALA A 388 -11.45 3.69 -10.64
N ARG A 389 -11.53 2.54 -9.95
CA ARG A 389 -10.48 1.52 -9.93
C ARG A 389 -10.20 0.98 -11.33
N TYR A 390 -11.24 0.61 -12.11
CA TYR A 390 -11.03 0.13 -13.47
C TYR A 390 -10.43 1.19 -14.38
N LEU A 391 -10.90 2.43 -14.28
CA LEU A 391 -10.34 3.56 -15.03
C LEU A 391 -8.85 3.78 -14.68
N SER A 392 -8.50 3.71 -13.42
CA SER A 392 -7.12 3.95 -12.94
C SER A 392 -6.11 2.88 -13.40
N ARG A 393 -6.57 1.72 -13.90
CA ARG A 393 -5.71 0.66 -14.44
C ARG A 393 -5.12 1.01 -15.81
N PHE A 394 -5.64 2.03 -16.46
CA PHE A 394 -5.10 2.53 -17.73
C PHE A 394 -4.20 3.76 -17.47
N ARG A 395 -3.23 3.97 -18.37
CA ARG A 395 -2.33 5.13 -18.29
C ARG A 395 -2.92 6.30 -19.08
N ALA A 396 -3.90 7.00 -18.48
CA ALA A 396 -4.55 8.14 -19.12
C ALA A 396 -3.74 9.45 -18.99
N LYS A 397 -4.03 10.39 -19.89
CA LYS A 397 -3.55 11.78 -19.75
C LYS A 397 -4.44 12.59 -18.82
N ALA A 398 -5.74 12.33 -18.84
CA ALA A 398 -6.75 13.05 -18.07
C ALA A 398 -6.87 12.51 -16.65
N PRO A 399 -7.01 13.38 -15.62
CA PRO A 399 -7.30 12.97 -14.26
C PRO A 399 -8.70 12.35 -14.17
N ILE A 400 -8.90 11.45 -13.18
CA ILE A 400 -10.17 10.78 -12.90
C ILE A 400 -10.76 11.41 -11.63
N PHE A 401 -11.81 12.20 -11.77
CA PHE A 401 -12.59 12.68 -10.63
C PHE A 401 -13.66 11.66 -10.31
N ALA A 402 -13.48 10.95 -9.19
CA ALA A 402 -14.41 9.93 -8.72
C ALA A 402 -15.41 10.55 -7.74
N VAL A 403 -16.67 10.55 -8.12
CA VAL A 403 -17.74 11.30 -7.45
C VAL A 403 -18.63 10.33 -6.68
N THR A 404 -18.69 10.48 -5.36
CA THR A 404 -19.51 9.64 -4.47
C THR A 404 -19.88 10.37 -3.17
N ARG A 405 -21.01 9.98 -2.56
CA ARG A 405 -21.43 10.43 -1.23
C ARG A 405 -20.75 9.65 -0.09
N HIS A 406 -20.19 8.47 -0.37
CA HIS A 406 -19.68 7.55 0.64
C HIS A 406 -18.27 7.90 1.09
N ASP A 407 -18.11 8.32 2.34
CA ASP A 407 -16.84 8.71 2.94
C ASP A 407 -15.81 7.59 2.88
N GLY A 408 -16.19 6.35 3.22
CA GLY A 408 -15.30 5.19 3.17
C GLY A 408 -14.76 4.93 1.77
N ALA A 409 -15.64 5.01 0.75
CA ALA A 409 -15.22 4.84 -0.64
C ALA A 409 -14.24 5.95 -1.08
N ARG A 410 -14.49 7.23 -0.69
CA ARG A 410 -13.56 8.33 -1.00
C ARG A 410 -12.19 8.07 -0.40
N ARG A 411 -12.12 7.67 0.88
CA ARG A 411 -10.85 7.38 1.57
C ARG A 411 -10.11 6.18 0.97
N GLN A 412 -10.83 5.15 0.54
CA GLN A 412 -10.22 4.02 -0.17
C GLN A 412 -9.71 4.42 -1.55
N MET A 413 -10.45 5.25 -2.29
CA MET A 413 -10.02 5.76 -3.59
C MET A 413 -8.81 6.71 -3.50
N ALA A 414 -8.54 7.32 -2.36
CA ALA A 414 -7.36 8.16 -2.13
C ALA A 414 -6.02 7.40 -2.37
N LEU A 415 -6.03 6.06 -2.35
CA LEU A 415 -4.87 5.21 -2.65
C LEU A 415 -4.72 4.89 -4.15
N MET A 416 -5.74 5.14 -4.97
CA MET A 416 -5.73 4.77 -6.39
C MET A 416 -5.03 5.82 -7.23
N ARG A 417 -4.07 5.40 -8.06
CA ARG A 417 -3.37 6.30 -8.99
C ARG A 417 -4.35 6.98 -9.95
N ASP A 418 -4.09 8.22 -10.29
CA ASP A 418 -4.91 9.05 -11.19
C ASP A 418 -6.29 9.44 -10.64
N VAL A 419 -6.74 8.89 -9.51
CA VAL A 419 -8.08 9.11 -8.96
C VAL A 419 -8.06 10.25 -7.93
N PHE A 420 -9.01 11.17 -8.08
CA PHE A 420 -9.26 12.29 -7.18
C PHE A 420 -10.70 12.19 -6.68
N PRO A 421 -10.91 11.70 -5.45
CA PRO A 421 -12.25 11.50 -4.91
C PRO A 421 -12.92 12.83 -4.56
N ILE A 422 -14.20 12.96 -4.91
CA ILE A 422 -15.03 14.14 -4.70
C ILE A 422 -16.30 13.76 -3.95
N SER A 423 -16.63 14.53 -2.93
CA SER A 423 -17.88 14.37 -2.18
C SER A 423 -19.05 14.99 -2.94
N PHE A 424 -20.06 14.19 -3.26
CA PHE A 424 -21.28 14.66 -3.90
C PHE A 424 -22.44 13.72 -3.57
N ASP A 425 -23.54 14.29 -3.10
CA ASP A 425 -24.77 13.53 -2.83
C ASP A 425 -25.65 13.52 -4.09
N SER A 426 -25.78 12.36 -4.70
CA SER A 426 -26.59 12.14 -5.89
C SER A 426 -27.96 11.53 -5.61
N ARG A 427 -28.37 11.38 -4.35
CA ARG A 427 -29.67 10.77 -3.99
C ARG A 427 -30.83 11.55 -4.58
N GLY A 428 -31.75 10.82 -5.20
CA GLY A 428 -32.95 11.41 -5.80
C GLY A 428 -32.72 12.21 -7.07
N LEU A 429 -31.46 12.27 -7.57
CA LEU A 429 -31.15 12.92 -8.84
C LEU A 429 -31.23 11.93 -10.00
N THR A 430 -31.71 12.40 -11.13
CA THR A 430 -31.55 11.69 -12.40
C THR A 430 -30.07 11.68 -12.81
N PRO A 431 -29.61 10.73 -13.67
CA PRO A 431 -28.24 10.73 -14.17
C PRO A 431 -27.80 12.04 -14.86
N ARG A 432 -28.76 12.78 -15.44
CA ARG A 432 -28.51 14.10 -16.08
C ARG A 432 -28.29 15.19 -15.03
N GLU A 433 -29.12 15.23 -14.00
CA GLU A 433 -28.97 16.17 -12.88
C GLU A 433 -27.68 15.92 -12.11
N ALA A 434 -27.34 14.66 -11.86
CA ALA A 434 -26.08 14.27 -11.23
C ALA A 434 -24.87 14.71 -12.08
N ALA A 435 -24.92 14.54 -13.41
CA ALA A 435 -23.86 15.02 -14.30
C ALA A 435 -23.70 16.54 -14.24
N ARG A 436 -24.82 17.30 -14.29
CA ARG A 436 -24.80 18.77 -14.15
C ARG A 436 -24.23 19.21 -12.81
N GLY A 437 -24.65 18.56 -11.72
CA GLY A 437 -24.18 18.86 -10.36
C GLY A 437 -22.69 18.58 -10.18
N ALA A 438 -22.22 17.42 -10.62
CA ALA A 438 -20.81 17.04 -10.53
C ALA A 438 -19.89 17.96 -11.33
N ILE A 439 -20.28 18.32 -12.57
CA ILE A 439 -19.51 19.25 -13.41
C ILE A 439 -19.48 20.64 -12.79
N ARG A 440 -20.61 21.15 -12.32
CA ARG A 440 -20.66 22.45 -11.64
C ARG A 440 -19.73 22.49 -10.43
N LEU A 441 -19.75 21.44 -9.60
CA LEU A 441 -18.87 21.32 -8.43
C LEU A 441 -17.37 21.40 -8.84
N LEU A 442 -17.01 20.74 -9.93
CA LEU A 442 -15.63 20.75 -10.42
C LEU A 442 -15.23 22.12 -11.02
N VAL A 443 -16.17 22.85 -11.62
CA VAL A 443 -15.96 24.24 -12.09
C VAL A 443 -15.79 25.18 -10.87
N GLU A 444 -16.62 25.08 -9.86
CA GLU A 444 -16.53 25.85 -8.61
C GLU A 444 -15.21 25.60 -7.89
N ALA A 445 -14.73 24.34 -7.93
CA ALA A 445 -13.43 23.93 -7.38
C ALA A 445 -12.23 24.32 -8.29
N GLY A 446 -12.44 25.01 -9.40
CA GLY A 446 -11.39 25.41 -10.33
C GLY A 446 -10.72 24.28 -11.10
N GLN A 447 -11.29 23.08 -11.10
CA GLN A 447 -10.77 21.90 -11.82
C GLN A 447 -11.18 21.87 -13.30
N LEU A 448 -12.28 22.51 -13.63
CA LEU A 448 -12.82 22.66 -14.99
C LEU A 448 -13.13 24.14 -15.29
N GLN A 449 -13.13 24.49 -16.56
CA GLN A 449 -13.51 25.81 -17.06
C GLN A 449 -14.38 25.68 -18.32
N ALA A 450 -15.03 26.78 -18.72
CA ALA A 450 -15.83 26.84 -19.95
C ALA A 450 -15.03 26.41 -21.17
N GLY A 451 -15.61 25.57 -22.03
CA GLY A 451 -14.98 24.97 -23.21
C GLY A 451 -14.22 23.68 -22.92
N ASP A 452 -14.02 23.28 -21.67
CA ASP A 452 -13.39 21.98 -21.34
C ASP A 452 -14.32 20.82 -21.74
N ARG A 453 -13.74 19.80 -22.37
CA ARG A 453 -14.44 18.53 -22.64
C ARG A 453 -14.16 17.54 -21.53
N VAL A 454 -15.19 16.81 -21.14
CA VAL A 454 -15.10 15.76 -20.10
C VAL A 454 -15.80 14.50 -20.59
N VAL A 455 -15.24 13.34 -20.21
CA VAL A 455 -15.98 12.07 -20.33
C VAL A 455 -16.62 11.78 -19.00
N PHE A 456 -17.94 11.59 -19.00
CA PHE A 456 -18.74 11.30 -17.83
C PHE A 456 -19.23 9.86 -17.87
N THR A 457 -19.05 9.11 -16.77
CA THR A 457 -19.55 7.74 -16.64
C THR A 457 -20.51 7.61 -15.45
N SER A 458 -21.62 6.89 -15.66
CA SER A 458 -22.61 6.63 -14.61
C SER A 458 -23.36 5.32 -14.86
N GLY A 459 -24.10 4.87 -13.87
CA GLY A 459 -25.16 3.90 -14.05
C GLY A 459 -26.46 4.60 -14.50
N GLU A 460 -27.31 3.90 -15.23
CA GLU A 460 -28.68 4.34 -15.50
C GLU A 460 -29.51 4.30 -14.23
N HIS A 461 -29.29 3.27 -13.40
CA HIS A 461 -29.80 3.21 -12.04
C HIS A 461 -28.72 3.70 -11.07
N MET A 462 -28.89 4.93 -10.59
CA MET A 462 -28.03 5.49 -9.56
C MET A 462 -28.14 4.64 -8.28
N GLU A 463 -27.12 4.66 -7.44
CA GLU A 463 -27.09 3.96 -6.15
C GLU A 463 -27.01 2.42 -6.23
N THR A 464 -26.73 1.85 -7.40
CA THR A 464 -26.56 0.41 -7.59
C THR A 464 -25.09 0.06 -7.82
N LEU A 465 -24.55 -0.86 -7.02
CA LEU A 465 -23.17 -1.33 -7.15
C LEU A 465 -22.93 -2.03 -8.49
N GLY A 466 -21.87 -1.64 -9.20
CA GLY A 466 -21.49 -2.27 -10.47
C GLY A 466 -22.41 -1.94 -11.66
N ALA A 467 -23.31 -0.98 -11.50
CA ALA A 467 -24.30 -0.63 -12.53
C ALA A 467 -23.80 0.37 -13.58
N THR A 468 -22.51 0.72 -13.58
CA THR A 468 -21.95 1.64 -14.60
C THR A 468 -22.10 1.05 -15.99
N ASN A 469 -23.01 1.66 -16.80
CA ASN A 469 -23.35 1.20 -18.15
C ASN A 469 -23.43 2.34 -19.17
N THR A 470 -23.19 3.58 -18.74
CA THR A 470 -23.31 4.77 -19.56
C THR A 470 -22.02 5.55 -19.63
N LEU A 471 -21.66 6.01 -20.81
CA LEU A 471 -20.56 6.91 -21.11
C LEU A 471 -21.10 8.08 -21.94
N ARG A 472 -20.71 9.30 -21.57
CA ARG A 472 -21.11 10.54 -22.29
C ARG A 472 -19.92 11.45 -22.47
N LEU A 473 -19.79 12.04 -23.64
CA LEU A 473 -18.89 13.16 -23.89
C LEU A 473 -19.69 14.45 -23.67
N LEU A 474 -19.20 15.28 -22.74
CA LEU A 474 -19.84 16.54 -22.34
C LEU A 474 -18.86 17.69 -22.57
N GLU A 475 -19.38 18.91 -22.73
CA GLU A 475 -18.61 20.15 -22.76
C GLU A 475 -19.11 21.09 -21.65
N VAL A 476 -18.19 21.82 -21.03
CA VAL A 476 -18.53 22.82 -20.02
C VAL A 476 -18.94 24.11 -20.73
N GLY A 477 -20.22 24.52 -20.60
CA GLY A 477 -20.74 25.74 -21.20
C GLY A 477 -20.17 27.02 -20.56
N ALA A 478 -20.42 28.15 -21.19
CA ALA A 478 -19.99 29.46 -20.72
C ALA A 478 -20.58 29.83 -19.33
N ASP A 479 -21.71 29.24 -18.97
CA ASP A 479 -22.36 29.37 -17.66
C ASP A 479 -21.87 28.34 -16.61
N GLY A 480 -20.83 27.56 -16.94
CA GLY A 480 -20.26 26.52 -16.08
C GLY A 480 -21.13 25.25 -16.00
N ARG A 481 -22.15 25.10 -16.85
CA ARG A 481 -23.02 23.93 -16.87
C ARG A 481 -22.58 22.93 -17.94
N ALA A 482 -22.97 21.67 -17.76
CA ALA A 482 -22.71 20.62 -18.73
C ALA A 482 -23.62 20.78 -19.96
N CYS A 483 -23.02 20.93 -21.14
CA CYS A 483 -23.68 20.87 -22.43
C CYS A 483 -23.58 19.46 -23.03
N GLY A 484 -24.49 19.13 -23.98
CA GLY A 484 -24.51 17.79 -24.62
C GLY A 484 -25.43 16.78 -23.94
N LEU A 485 -26.21 17.20 -22.95
CA LEU A 485 -27.18 16.32 -22.26
C LEU A 485 -28.56 16.22 -22.95
N GLY A 486 -28.75 16.97 -24.06
CA GLY A 486 -30.05 17.13 -24.71
C GLY A 486 -31.02 17.97 -23.88
N GLU A 487 -31.88 18.71 -24.56
CA GLU A 487 -33.11 19.29 -23.96
C GLU A 487 -34.19 18.21 -23.96
N LEU A 488 -34.85 18.05 -22.83
CA LEU A 488 -36.20 17.55 -22.71
C LEU A 488 -37.08 18.71 -22.28
#